data_9e4892d44588a04c56dce5f86e9210fb
#
_entry.id   9e4892d44588a04c56dce5f86e9210fb
#
_cell.length_a   1.000
_cell.length_b   1.000
_cell.length_c   1.000
_cell.angle_alpha   90.00
_cell.angle_beta   90.00
_cell.angle_gamma   90.00
#
_symmetry.space_group_name_H-M   'P 1'
#
loop_
_entity.id
_entity.type
_entity.pdbx_description
1 polymer ?
#
loop_
_entity_poly.entity_id
_entity_poly.type
_entity_poly.pdbx_seq_one_letter_code
_entity_poly.pdbx_strand_id
1 'polypeptide(L)'
;MRYDNIIWDFDGTLFDTYPAMCGDLRKVMEGLGVQVTAEDLISRFTASRGTVLAWCGQQAGLPAEEVDRIYRAWVAEHGQPEAHPFPHVREFLARFRAAGGSNFIFTHRSGSVHDYLAKEGLTGFFTDVVSAGTTYARKPDPAGNLHLIETWSLDRDRTLAVGDRELDILAAKGAGIHACLFCPEPRETAADCRIRDFTELDALVGLE
;
A
#
# COMPACT_ATOMS: atom_id res chain seq x y z
N MET A 1 -17.40 -14.44 11.52
CA MET A 1 -16.07 -13.78 11.36
C MET A 1 -15.77 -12.89 12.57
N ARG A 2 -14.47 -12.71 12.85
CA ARG A 2 -13.98 -11.75 13.85
C ARG A 2 -14.03 -10.32 13.32
N TYR A 3 -13.67 -10.14 12.05
CA TYR A 3 -13.72 -8.87 11.34
C TYR A 3 -14.69 -8.96 10.17
N ASP A 4 -15.50 -7.92 9.98
CA ASP A 4 -16.43 -7.79 8.85
C ASP A 4 -15.90 -6.84 7.78
N ASN A 5 -14.94 -5.99 8.15
CA ASN A 5 -14.39 -4.97 7.26
C ASN A 5 -12.87 -5.02 7.27
N ILE A 6 -12.26 -4.89 6.08
CA ILE A 6 -10.82 -4.73 5.96
C ILE A 6 -10.52 -3.48 5.13
N ILE A 7 -9.65 -2.60 5.66
CA ILE A 7 -9.09 -1.46 4.95
C ILE A 7 -7.65 -1.79 4.58
N TRP A 8 -7.36 -1.89 3.30
CA TRP A 8 -6.07 -2.30 2.76
C TRP A 8 -5.20 -1.11 2.38
N ASP A 9 -3.91 -1.18 2.65
CA ASP A 9 -2.94 -0.47 1.83
C ASP A 9 -2.78 -1.17 0.48
N PHE A 10 -2.18 -0.50 -0.49
CA PHE A 10 -2.05 -1.00 -1.85
C PHE A 10 -0.61 -1.45 -2.17
N ASP A 11 0.34 -0.50 -2.13
CA ASP A 11 1.73 -0.71 -2.52
C ASP A 11 2.50 -1.51 -1.46
N GLY A 12 2.99 -2.70 -1.81
CA GLY A 12 3.67 -3.58 -0.84
C GLY A 12 2.72 -4.37 0.06
N THR A 13 1.41 -4.22 -0.12
CA THR A 13 0.38 -4.96 0.64
C THR A 13 -0.51 -5.78 -0.29
N LEU A 14 -1.37 -5.18 -1.08
CA LEU A 14 -2.17 -5.91 -2.08
C LEU A 14 -1.34 -6.25 -3.32
N PHE A 15 -0.46 -5.35 -3.75
CA PHE A 15 0.37 -5.49 -4.94
C PHE A 15 1.85 -5.38 -4.60
N ASP A 16 2.65 -6.28 -5.20
CA ASP A 16 4.11 -6.24 -5.13
C ASP A 16 4.66 -5.19 -6.12
N THR A 17 4.53 -3.93 -5.76
CA THR A 17 4.88 -2.79 -6.62
C THR A 17 6.34 -2.34 -6.48
N TYR A 18 6.98 -2.62 -5.35
CA TYR A 18 8.32 -2.09 -5.05
C TYR A 18 9.39 -2.53 -6.05
N PRO A 19 9.50 -3.81 -6.49
CA PRO A 19 10.52 -4.21 -7.45
C PRO A 19 10.42 -3.43 -8.77
N ALA A 20 9.22 -3.26 -9.30
CA ALA A 20 8.98 -2.54 -10.55
C ALA A 20 9.24 -1.04 -10.41
N MET A 21 8.76 -0.41 -9.32
CA MET A 21 9.05 1.00 -9.02
C MET A 21 10.55 1.26 -8.85
N CYS A 22 11.27 0.35 -8.20
CA CYS A 22 12.73 0.43 -8.07
C CYS A 22 13.42 0.28 -9.43
N GLY A 23 12.94 -0.63 -10.28
CA GLY A 23 13.45 -0.83 -11.62
C GLY A 23 13.38 0.45 -12.47
N ASP A 24 12.24 1.14 -12.43
CA ASP A 24 12.07 2.40 -13.17
C ASP A 24 12.86 3.55 -12.55
N LEU A 25 12.89 3.67 -11.21
CA LEU A 25 13.72 4.70 -10.57
C LEU A 25 15.21 4.49 -10.83
N ARG A 26 15.66 3.22 -10.92
CA ARG A 26 17.04 2.90 -11.30
C ARG A 26 17.36 3.41 -12.72
N LYS A 27 16.48 3.21 -13.69
CA LYS A 27 16.65 3.73 -15.06
C LYS A 27 16.72 5.26 -15.08
N VAL A 28 15.89 5.92 -14.28
CA VAL A 28 15.94 7.38 -14.10
C VAL A 28 17.31 7.81 -13.55
N MET A 29 17.82 7.13 -12.52
CA MET A 29 19.13 7.44 -11.94
C MET A 29 20.27 7.18 -12.91
N GLU A 30 20.22 6.10 -13.68
CA GLU A 30 21.18 5.82 -14.79
C GLU A 30 21.18 6.95 -15.82
N GLY A 31 20.00 7.48 -16.20
CA GLY A 31 19.86 8.65 -17.08
C GLY A 31 20.47 9.93 -16.50
N LEU A 32 20.57 10.05 -15.18
CA LEU A 32 21.24 11.13 -14.46
C LEU A 32 22.76 10.86 -14.25
N GLY A 33 23.29 9.75 -14.79
CA GLY A 33 24.69 9.36 -14.64
C GLY A 33 25.04 8.73 -13.28
N VAL A 34 24.05 8.30 -12.52
CA VAL A 34 24.22 7.72 -11.18
C VAL A 34 23.85 6.24 -11.17
N GLN A 35 24.78 5.40 -10.69
CA GLN A 35 24.53 3.97 -10.50
C GLN A 35 23.98 3.71 -9.09
N VAL A 36 22.84 3.04 -9.01
CA VAL A 36 22.19 2.63 -7.76
C VAL A 36 21.77 1.17 -7.85
N THR A 37 21.75 0.45 -6.72
CA THR A 37 21.32 -0.95 -6.69
C THR A 37 19.82 -1.04 -6.40
N ALA A 38 19.19 -2.16 -6.80
CA ALA A 38 17.80 -2.44 -6.46
C ALA A 38 17.61 -2.54 -4.93
N GLU A 39 18.56 -3.15 -4.23
CA GLU A 39 18.55 -3.30 -2.77
C GLU A 39 18.55 -1.95 -2.04
N ASP A 40 19.39 -1.01 -2.49
CA ASP A 40 19.42 0.36 -1.98
C ASP A 40 18.07 1.06 -2.12
N LEU A 41 17.39 0.85 -3.23
CA LEU A 41 16.10 1.47 -3.51
C LEU A 41 14.96 0.81 -2.72
N ILE A 42 14.89 -0.53 -2.71
CA ILE A 42 13.81 -1.28 -2.01
C ILE A 42 13.79 -0.95 -0.53
N SER A 43 14.95 -1.01 0.15
CA SER A 43 15.04 -0.73 1.59
C SER A 43 14.54 0.68 1.95
N ARG A 44 14.70 1.64 1.05
CA ARG A 44 14.26 3.03 1.23
C ARG A 44 12.81 3.26 0.83
N PHE A 45 12.32 2.55 -0.20
CA PHE A 45 10.90 2.59 -0.57
C PHE A 45 10.00 2.04 0.54
N THR A 46 10.42 0.95 1.19
CA THR A 46 9.69 0.38 2.34
C THR A 46 9.62 1.35 3.52
N ALA A 47 10.61 2.22 3.70
CA ALA A 47 10.52 3.29 4.69
C ALA A 47 9.54 4.38 4.24
N SER A 48 9.79 5.01 3.10
CA SER A 48 8.83 5.92 2.44
C SER A 48 9.32 6.33 1.04
N ARG A 49 8.37 6.77 0.17
CA ARG A 49 8.71 7.40 -1.10
C ARG A 49 9.62 8.63 -0.90
N GLY A 50 9.36 9.45 0.13
CA GLY A 50 10.18 10.61 0.44
C GLY A 50 11.62 10.25 0.78
N THR A 51 11.82 9.17 1.53
CA THR A 51 13.15 8.67 1.91
C THR A 51 13.97 8.25 0.69
N VAL A 52 13.38 7.49 -0.22
CA VAL A 52 14.11 7.05 -1.42
C VAL A 52 14.42 8.21 -2.35
N LEU A 53 13.49 9.14 -2.55
CA LEU A 53 13.71 10.32 -3.41
C LEU A 53 14.75 11.26 -2.83
N ALA A 54 14.75 11.50 -1.52
CA ALA A 54 15.77 12.30 -0.86
C ALA A 54 17.16 11.68 -1.01
N TRP A 55 17.27 10.38 -0.84
CA TRP A 55 18.54 9.68 -1.04
C TRP A 55 19.00 9.72 -2.50
N CYS A 56 18.12 9.47 -3.47
CA CYS A 56 18.43 9.59 -4.89
C CYS A 56 18.89 11.02 -5.26
N GLY A 57 18.23 12.03 -4.70
CA GLY A 57 18.60 13.42 -4.87
C GLY A 57 20.03 13.70 -4.36
N GLN A 58 20.39 13.18 -3.20
CA GLN A 58 21.76 13.29 -2.66
C GLN A 58 22.79 12.63 -3.60
N GLN A 59 22.48 11.44 -4.15
CA GLN A 59 23.36 10.75 -5.07
C GLN A 59 23.54 11.52 -6.41
N ALA A 60 22.48 12.18 -6.89
CA ALA A 60 22.48 12.90 -8.16
C ALA A 60 22.87 14.40 -8.02
N GLY A 61 23.05 14.90 -6.81
CA GLY A 61 23.28 16.35 -6.56
C GLY A 61 22.06 17.21 -6.91
N LEU A 62 20.84 16.66 -6.77
CA LEU A 62 19.57 17.31 -7.10
C LEU A 62 18.63 17.37 -5.88
N PRO A 63 17.70 18.32 -5.82
CA PRO A 63 16.60 18.28 -4.87
C PRO A 63 15.73 17.03 -5.07
N ALA A 64 15.17 16.49 -3.98
CA ALA A 64 14.27 15.32 -4.04
C ALA A 64 13.06 15.55 -4.95
N GLU A 65 12.52 16.77 -4.95
CA GLU A 65 11.39 17.18 -5.80
C GLU A 65 11.74 17.12 -7.28
N GLU A 66 12.97 17.41 -7.64
CA GLU A 66 13.43 17.33 -9.04
C GLU A 66 13.55 15.87 -9.48
N VAL A 67 14.08 14.98 -8.64
CA VAL A 67 14.10 13.53 -8.92
C VAL A 67 12.67 13.00 -9.04
N ASP A 68 11.75 13.42 -8.17
CA ASP A 68 10.33 13.04 -8.25
C ASP A 68 9.69 13.51 -9.56
N ARG A 69 10.00 14.74 -9.99
CA ARG A 69 9.52 15.30 -11.26
C ARG A 69 9.99 14.48 -12.46
N ILE A 70 11.29 14.13 -12.49
CA ILE A 70 11.88 13.31 -13.56
C ILE A 70 11.26 11.90 -13.55
N TYR A 71 11.13 11.28 -12.38
CA TYR A 71 10.51 9.96 -12.25
C TYR A 71 9.04 9.96 -12.71
N ARG A 72 8.26 11.01 -12.38
CA ARG A 72 6.88 11.13 -12.86
C ARG A 72 6.82 11.31 -14.39
N ALA A 73 7.74 12.08 -14.98
CA ALA A 73 7.83 12.22 -16.42
C ALA A 73 8.18 10.88 -17.07
N TRP A 74 9.11 10.10 -16.49
CA TRP A 74 9.43 8.76 -16.93
C TRP A 74 8.19 7.85 -16.95
N VAL A 75 7.44 7.82 -15.84
CA VAL A 75 6.22 7.00 -15.75
C VAL A 75 5.14 7.47 -16.73
N ALA A 76 5.02 8.78 -16.98
CA ALA A 76 4.07 9.31 -17.96
C ALA A 76 4.41 8.89 -19.40
N GLU A 77 5.70 8.76 -19.73
CA GLU A 77 6.18 8.34 -21.04
C GLU A 77 6.14 6.82 -21.24
N HIS A 78 6.52 6.05 -20.22
CA HIS A 78 6.71 4.59 -20.32
C HIS A 78 5.54 3.77 -19.74
N GLY A 79 4.57 4.40 -19.13
CA GLY A 79 3.45 3.76 -18.44
C GLY A 79 3.75 3.45 -16.96
N GLN A 80 2.72 2.98 -16.26
CA GLN A 80 2.86 2.58 -14.86
C GLN A 80 3.77 1.34 -14.75
N PRO A 81 4.62 1.25 -13.69
CA PRO A 81 5.44 0.06 -13.44
C PRO A 81 4.58 -1.21 -13.43
N GLU A 82 5.03 -2.27 -14.08
CA GLU A 82 4.27 -3.52 -14.09
C GLU A 82 4.38 -4.20 -12.73
N ALA A 83 3.23 -4.45 -12.12
CA ALA A 83 3.13 -5.14 -10.82
C ALA A 83 1.88 -6.00 -10.76
N HIS A 84 1.96 -7.07 -9.98
CA HIS A 84 0.89 -8.04 -9.79
C HIS A 84 0.48 -8.10 -8.31
N PRO A 85 -0.74 -8.59 -8.02
CA PRO A 85 -1.14 -8.87 -6.64
C PRO A 85 -0.19 -9.88 -5.99
N PHE A 86 0.01 -9.77 -4.68
CA PHE A 86 0.68 -10.82 -3.93
C PHE A 86 -0.07 -12.16 -4.10
N PRO A 87 0.63 -13.30 -3.93
CA PRO A 87 -0.02 -14.61 -3.96
C PRO A 87 -1.21 -14.67 -3.00
N HIS A 88 -2.27 -15.35 -3.41
CA HIS A 88 -3.48 -15.60 -2.63
C HIS A 88 -4.38 -14.37 -2.35
N VAL A 89 -4.03 -13.16 -2.81
CA VAL A 89 -4.88 -11.96 -2.65
C VAL A 89 -6.27 -12.19 -3.24
N ARG A 90 -6.37 -12.64 -4.50
CA ARG A 90 -7.65 -12.86 -5.18
C ARG A 90 -8.51 -13.88 -4.45
N GLU A 91 -7.93 -15.00 -4.07
CA GLU A 91 -8.62 -16.10 -3.41
C GLU A 91 -9.15 -15.66 -2.04
N PHE A 92 -8.35 -14.93 -1.29
CA PHE A 92 -8.78 -14.38 0.00
C PHE A 92 -9.92 -13.38 -0.16
N LEU A 93 -9.78 -12.38 -1.05
CA LEU A 93 -10.82 -11.38 -1.30
C LEU A 93 -12.15 -12.03 -1.71
N ALA A 94 -12.10 -13.08 -2.54
CA ALA A 94 -13.28 -13.81 -2.97
C ALA A 94 -13.97 -14.54 -1.80
N ARG A 95 -13.19 -15.27 -0.96
CA ARG A 95 -13.73 -15.96 0.21
C ARG A 95 -14.28 -15.01 1.25
N PHE A 96 -13.54 -13.94 1.57
CA PHE A 96 -13.96 -12.95 2.54
C PHE A 96 -15.26 -12.25 2.13
N ARG A 97 -15.38 -11.89 0.85
CA ARG A 97 -16.60 -11.29 0.31
C ARG A 97 -17.78 -12.29 0.29
N ALA A 98 -17.55 -13.56 -0.08
CA ALA A 98 -18.58 -14.59 -0.06
C ALA A 98 -19.11 -14.85 1.36
N ALA A 99 -18.29 -14.65 2.38
CA ALA A 99 -18.68 -14.74 3.79
C ALA A 99 -19.37 -13.46 4.32
N GLY A 100 -19.61 -12.45 3.46
CA GLY A 100 -20.27 -11.19 3.81
C GLY A 100 -19.33 -10.07 4.25
N GLY A 101 -18.01 -10.24 4.13
CA GLY A 101 -17.03 -9.22 4.45
C GLY A 101 -16.94 -8.12 3.39
N SER A 102 -16.50 -6.93 3.80
CA SER A 102 -16.32 -5.75 2.94
C SER A 102 -14.86 -5.33 2.89
N ASN A 103 -14.37 -5.01 1.69
CA ASN A 103 -13.00 -4.55 1.48
C ASN A 103 -12.98 -3.10 1.01
N PHE A 104 -12.06 -2.34 1.55
CA PHE A 104 -11.79 -0.93 1.25
C PHE A 104 -10.31 -0.75 0.99
N ILE A 105 -9.94 0.32 0.29
CA ILE A 105 -8.52 0.68 0.10
C ILE A 105 -8.29 2.08 0.64
N PHE A 106 -7.22 2.26 1.41
CA PHE A 106 -6.64 3.56 1.71
C PHE A 106 -5.16 3.57 1.31
N THR A 107 -4.80 4.34 0.29
CA THR A 107 -3.46 4.32 -0.31
C THR A 107 -2.91 5.72 -0.59
N HIS A 108 -1.58 5.84 -0.61
CA HIS A 108 -0.87 7.01 -1.11
C HIS A 108 -0.69 7.03 -2.63
N ARG A 109 -1.08 5.97 -3.33
CA ARG A 109 -1.08 5.90 -4.79
C ARG A 109 -2.16 6.82 -5.35
N SER A 110 -1.91 7.39 -6.52
CA SER A 110 -2.88 8.21 -7.26
C SER A 110 -4.01 7.36 -7.85
N GLY A 111 -4.82 7.94 -8.72
CA GLY A 111 -5.90 7.24 -9.42
C GLY A 111 -5.47 5.99 -10.20
N SER A 112 -4.17 5.79 -10.45
CA SER A 112 -3.64 4.57 -11.08
C SER A 112 -3.95 3.28 -10.30
N VAL A 113 -4.34 3.36 -9.03
CA VAL A 113 -4.84 2.20 -8.28
C VAL A 113 -5.97 1.50 -9.03
N HIS A 114 -6.87 2.25 -9.65
CA HIS A 114 -8.00 1.70 -10.41
C HIS A 114 -7.56 0.93 -11.66
N ASP A 115 -6.50 1.40 -12.33
CA ASP A 115 -5.95 0.74 -13.52
C ASP A 115 -5.37 -0.64 -13.16
N TYR A 116 -4.62 -0.72 -12.06
CA TYR A 116 -4.09 -1.99 -11.56
C TYR A 116 -5.21 -2.97 -11.15
N LEU A 117 -6.21 -2.49 -10.42
CA LEU A 117 -7.34 -3.31 -10.01
C LEU A 117 -8.13 -3.81 -11.22
N ALA A 118 -8.33 -2.98 -12.24
CA ALA A 118 -9.04 -3.34 -13.46
C ALA A 118 -8.24 -4.37 -14.28
N LYS A 119 -6.92 -4.14 -14.48
CA LYS A 119 -6.03 -5.06 -15.20
C LYS A 119 -6.07 -6.46 -14.61
N GLU A 120 -6.08 -6.57 -13.29
CA GLU A 120 -6.12 -7.84 -12.57
C GLU A 120 -7.55 -8.33 -12.28
N GLY A 121 -8.60 -7.65 -12.74
CA GLY A 121 -10.00 -8.03 -12.50
C GLY A 121 -10.37 -8.06 -11.02
N LEU A 122 -9.78 -7.17 -10.21
CA LEU A 122 -10.01 -7.07 -8.76
C LEU A 122 -10.98 -5.96 -8.36
N THR A 123 -11.34 -5.06 -9.27
CA THR A 123 -12.19 -3.88 -8.98
C THR A 123 -13.45 -4.24 -8.21
N GLY A 124 -14.13 -5.33 -8.61
CA GLY A 124 -15.40 -5.76 -8.00
C GLY A 124 -15.29 -6.26 -6.56
N PHE A 125 -14.10 -6.44 -6.01
CA PHE A 125 -13.92 -6.88 -4.62
C PHE A 125 -13.93 -5.73 -3.62
N PHE A 126 -13.73 -4.50 -4.07
CA PHE A 126 -13.62 -3.33 -3.20
C PHE A 126 -14.87 -2.48 -3.23
N THR A 127 -15.31 -2.05 -2.05
CA THR A 127 -16.49 -1.20 -1.88
C THR A 127 -16.14 0.25 -2.12
N ASP A 128 -14.98 0.72 -1.66
CA ASP A 128 -14.51 2.09 -1.82
C ASP A 128 -12.98 2.18 -1.79
N VAL A 129 -12.44 3.27 -2.38
CA VAL A 129 -11.00 3.51 -2.53
C VAL A 129 -10.67 4.97 -2.21
N VAL A 130 -9.96 5.19 -1.12
CA VAL A 130 -9.35 6.48 -0.79
C VAL A 130 -7.92 6.49 -1.32
N SER A 131 -7.67 7.27 -2.38
CA SER A 131 -6.37 7.39 -3.05
C SER A 131 -5.78 8.79 -2.91
N ALA A 132 -4.51 8.98 -3.29
CA ALA A 132 -3.91 10.30 -3.36
C ALA A 132 -4.65 11.19 -4.38
N GLY A 133 -4.81 12.47 -4.04
CA GLY A 133 -5.63 13.42 -4.81
C GLY A 133 -6.99 13.71 -4.16
N THR A 134 -7.38 12.95 -3.16
CA THR A 134 -8.45 13.32 -2.23
C THR A 134 -7.99 14.42 -1.27
N THR A 135 -8.94 15.06 -0.59
CA THR A 135 -8.66 16.14 0.38
C THR A 135 -8.11 15.65 1.71
N TYR A 136 -8.00 14.32 1.89
CA TYR A 136 -7.57 13.72 3.17
C TYR A 136 -6.05 13.77 3.33
N ALA A 137 -5.62 14.00 4.57
CA ALA A 137 -4.21 13.93 4.93
C ALA A 137 -3.64 12.53 4.68
N ARG A 138 -2.33 12.50 4.39
CA ARG A 138 -1.61 11.23 4.13
C ARG A 138 -1.32 10.50 5.43
N LYS A 139 -1.30 9.16 5.38
CA LYS A 139 -0.81 8.34 6.50
C LYS A 139 0.56 8.86 6.99
N PRO A 140 0.83 8.92 8.28
CA PRO A 140 0.12 8.24 9.38
C PRO A 140 -1.12 8.96 9.90
N ASP A 141 -1.58 10.06 9.27
CA ASP A 141 -2.84 10.70 9.65
C ASP A 141 -4.02 9.73 9.43
N PRO A 142 -4.96 9.62 10.38
CA PRO A 142 -6.07 8.68 10.29
C PRO A 142 -7.21 9.12 9.36
N ALA A 143 -7.16 10.31 8.76
CA ALA A 143 -8.28 10.94 8.06
C ALA A 143 -8.91 10.05 6.98
N GLY A 144 -8.11 9.31 6.20
CA GLY A 144 -8.64 8.40 5.18
C GLY A 144 -9.37 7.19 5.78
N ASN A 145 -8.86 6.62 6.88
CA ASN A 145 -9.55 5.56 7.61
C ASN A 145 -10.84 6.07 8.24
N LEU A 146 -10.80 7.25 8.87
CA LEU A 146 -11.98 7.87 9.48
C LEU A 146 -13.07 8.14 8.44
N HIS A 147 -12.70 8.65 7.27
CA HIS A 147 -13.62 8.85 6.16
C HIS A 147 -14.35 7.55 5.77
N LEU A 148 -13.62 6.45 5.57
CA LEU A 148 -14.21 5.16 5.23
C LEU A 148 -15.14 4.66 6.34
N ILE A 149 -14.72 4.78 7.60
CA ILE A 149 -15.50 4.38 8.77
C ILE A 149 -16.84 5.16 8.82
N GLU A 150 -16.77 6.48 8.66
CA GLU A 150 -17.95 7.36 8.74
C GLU A 150 -18.88 7.16 7.54
N THR A 151 -18.33 7.11 6.32
CA THR A 151 -19.12 6.96 5.09
C THR A 151 -19.89 5.66 5.04
N TRP A 152 -19.26 4.57 5.49
CA TRP A 152 -19.82 3.22 5.40
C TRP A 152 -20.33 2.70 6.75
N SER A 153 -20.34 3.53 7.80
CA SER A 153 -20.78 3.18 9.15
C SER A 153 -20.12 1.90 9.68
N LEU A 154 -18.79 1.81 9.50
CA LEU A 154 -18.04 0.61 9.87
C LEU A 154 -17.92 0.50 11.40
N ASP A 155 -18.18 -0.69 11.93
CA ASP A 155 -17.91 -1.02 13.33
C ASP A 155 -16.38 -1.10 13.54
N ARG A 156 -15.85 -0.22 14.41
CA ARG A 156 -14.41 -0.12 14.66
C ARG A 156 -13.81 -1.40 15.26
N ASP A 157 -14.55 -2.05 16.16
CA ASP A 157 -14.10 -3.29 16.80
C ASP A 157 -14.11 -4.49 15.82
N ARG A 158 -14.81 -4.35 14.70
CA ARG A 158 -14.89 -5.34 13.62
C ARG A 158 -14.21 -4.90 12.33
N THR A 159 -13.38 -3.86 12.39
CA THR A 159 -12.61 -3.35 11.25
C THR A 159 -11.12 -3.56 11.47
N LEU A 160 -10.46 -4.16 10.49
CA LEU A 160 -9.02 -4.42 10.45
C LEU A 160 -8.38 -3.57 9.34
N ALA A 161 -7.34 -2.81 9.64
CA ALA A 161 -6.47 -2.26 8.62
C ALA A 161 -5.27 -3.19 8.40
N VAL A 162 -4.90 -3.41 7.13
CA VAL A 162 -3.73 -4.22 6.75
C VAL A 162 -2.79 -3.37 5.90
N GLY A 163 -1.53 -3.28 6.29
CA GLY A 163 -0.50 -2.53 5.56
C GLY A 163 0.90 -3.08 5.84
N ASP A 164 1.86 -2.71 5.00
CA ASP A 164 3.24 -3.19 5.09
C ASP A 164 4.17 -2.24 5.85
N ARG A 165 3.71 -1.02 6.18
CA ARG A 165 4.52 0.00 6.84
C ARG A 165 3.93 0.47 8.15
N GLU A 166 4.80 0.95 9.05
CA GLU A 166 4.37 1.47 10.35
C GLU A 166 3.39 2.66 10.22
N LEU A 167 3.50 3.47 9.16
CA LEU A 167 2.56 4.56 8.92
C LEU A 167 1.11 4.09 8.68
N ASP A 168 0.92 2.89 8.12
CA ASP A 168 -0.40 2.28 7.93
C ASP A 168 -0.99 1.88 9.28
N ILE A 169 -0.14 1.29 10.12
CA ILE A 169 -0.48 0.88 11.48
C ILE A 169 -0.88 2.10 12.34
N LEU A 170 -0.06 3.14 12.30
CA LEU A 170 -0.33 4.37 13.06
C LEU A 170 -1.62 5.06 12.60
N ALA A 171 -1.89 5.08 11.28
CA ALA A 171 -3.13 5.62 10.74
C ALA A 171 -4.36 4.82 11.22
N ALA A 172 -4.25 3.48 11.28
CA ALA A 172 -5.31 2.61 11.80
C ALA A 172 -5.56 2.85 13.29
N LYS A 173 -4.48 2.89 14.09
CA LYS A 173 -4.55 3.16 15.53
C LYS A 173 -5.14 4.54 15.82
N GLY A 174 -4.74 5.56 15.05
CA GLY A 174 -5.32 6.91 15.14
C GLY A 174 -6.81 6.96 14.81
N ALA A 175 -7.31 6.06 13.96
CA ALA A 175 -8.72 5.88 13.66
C ALA A 175 -9.47 5.01 14.68
N GLY A 176 -8.79 4.40 15.64
CA GLY A 176 -9.38 3.53 16.65
C GLY A 176 -9.85 2.18 16.10
N ILE A 177 -9.19 1.64 15.07
CA ILE A 177 -9.44 0.32 14.52
C ILE A 177 -8.24 -0.61 14.73
N HIS A 178 -8.47 -1.91 14.54
CA HIS A 178 -7.40 -2.90 14.63
C HIS A 178 -6.43 -2.76 13.46
N ALA A 179 -5.15 -3.07 13.72
CA ALA A 179 -4.06 -2.95 12.74
C ALA A 179 -3.28 -4.25 12.61
N CYS A 180 -3.07 -4.69 11.37
CA CYS A 180 -2.26 -5.85 11.02
C CYS A 180 -1.10 -5.44 10.13
N LEU A 181 0.12 -5.80 10.52
CA LEU A 181 1.30 -5.61 9.71
C LEU A 181 1.50 -6.79 8.75
N PHE A 182 1.52 -6.51 7.44
CA PHE A 182 1.95 -7.46 6.42
C PHE A 182 3.48 -7.38 6.26
N CYS A 183 4.20 -8.33 6.82
CA CYS A 183 5.66 -8.32 6.78
C CYS A 183 6.23 -9.73 6.98
N PRO A 184 7.01 -10.28 6.02
CA PRO A 184 7.65 -11.59 6.17
C PRO A 184 8.61 -11.65 7.35
N GLU A 185 9.40 -10.58 7.55
CA GLU A 185 10.40 -10.53 8.60
C GLU A 185 9.86 -9.90 9.89
N PRO A 186 10.25 -10.45 11.06
CA PRO A 186 9.88 -9.86 12.34
C PRO A 186 10.51 -8.48 12.52
N ARG A 187 9.70 -7.52 12.96
CA ARG A 187 10.16 -6.19 13.37
C ARG A 187 9.26 -5.61 14.46
N GLU A 188 9.78 -4.63 15.19
CA GLU A 188 8.98 -3.87 16.16
C GLU A 188 7.88 -3.09 15.43
N THR A 189 6.68 -3.10 16.00
CA THR A 189 5.49 -2.44 15.42
C THR A 189 4.44 -2.19 16.49
N ALA A 190 3.62 -1.16 16.30
CA ALA A 190 2.42 -0.90 17.09
C ALA A 190 1.19 -1.74 16.65
N ALA A 191 1.35 -2.62 15.64
CA ALA A 191 0.26 -3.45 15.14
C ALA A 191 -0.25 -4.45 16.20
N ASP A 192 -1.56 -4.75 16.15
CA ASP A 192 -2.18 -5.75 17.04
C ASP A 192 -1.82 -7.17 16.61
N CYS A 193 -1.52 -7.37 15.34
CA CYS A 193 -1.12 -8.64 14.77
C CYS A 193 -0.21 -8.44 13.55
N ARG A 194 0.39 -9.54 13.10
CA ARG A 194 1.23 -9.59 11.91
C ARG A 194 0.91 -10.84 11.12
N ILE A 195 0.94 -10.72 9.81
CA ILE A 195 0.91 -11.83 8.85
C ILE A 195 2.14 -11.77 7.96
N ARG A 196 2.58 -12.92 7.48
CA ARG A 196 3.72 -13.07 6.55
C ARG A 196 3.27 -13.25 5.12
N ASP A 197 2.10 -13.84 4.95
CA ASP A 197 1.43 -14.02 3.67
C ASP A 197 -0.09 -14.07 3.83
N PHE A 198 -0.82 -14.06 2.71
CA PHE A 198 -2.28 -13.98 2.70
C PHE A 198 -2.98 -15.27 3.18
N THR A 199 -2.28 -16.40 3.28
CA THR A 199 -2.88 -17.66 3.79
C THR A 199 -3.17 -17.59 5.28
N GLU A 200 -2.50 -16.70 6.02
CA GLU A 200 -2.72 -16.50 7.45
C GLU A 200 -3.99 -15.68 7.75
N LEU A 201 -4.55 -14.98 6.73
CA LEU A 201 -5.71 -14.10 6.92
C LEU A 201 -7.00 -14.83 7.25
N ASP A 202 -7.24 -16.02 6.67
CA ASP A 202 -8.47 -16.78 6.93
C ASP A 202 -8.65 -17.02 8.44
N ALA A 203 -7.60 -17.51 9.10
CA ALA A 203 -7.61 -17.73 10.54
C ALA A 203 -7.73 -16.41 11.34
N LEU A 204 -7.05 -15.35 10.89
CA LEU A 204 -7.07 -14.04 11.55
C LEU A 204 -8.47 -13.42 11.55
N VAL A 205 -9.18 -13.49 10.41
CA VAL A 205 -10.53 -12.91 10.30
C VAL A 205 -11.65 -13.87 10.71
N GLY A 206 -11.30 -15.12 11.02
CA GLY A 206 -12.26 -16.15 11.43
C GLY A 206 -13.12 -16.67 10.25
N LEU A 207 -12.51 -16.86 9.08
CA LEU A 207 -13.04 -17.66 8.00
C LEU A 207 -12.75 -19.13 8.29
N GLU A 208 -13.80 -19.97 8.35
CA GLU A 208 -13.69 -21.41 8.47
C GLU A 208 -13.52 -22.08 7.10
#